data_6d78696fcca2ff85d62d15fbd3c3ffea
#
_entry.id   6d78696fcca2ff85d62d15fbd3c3ffea
#
_cell.length_a   1.000
_cell.length_b   1.000
_cell.length_c   1.000
_cell.angle_alpha   90.00
_cell.angle_beta   90.00
_cell.angle_gamma   90.00
#
_symmetry.space_group_name_H-M   'P 1'
#
loop_
_entity.id
_entity.type
_entity.pdbx_description
1 polymer ?
#
loop_
_entity_poly.entity_id
_entity_poly.type
_entity_poly.pdbx_seq_one_letter_code
_entity_poly.pdbx_strand_id
1 'polypeptide(L)'
;AVSTHFLESKEEFDWLHKDQGSLLEFFKNFLNQEKAVSKPMDFLNQFTNLKNLSFTHCVEASDDDLEKIKSLGASINHCVTSNRLLNNTKLDLNRLKDIPFTIGTDGLSSNNSLSMFDELRNALMAHYDKNVLDFSKILLKAATVNGSRALGLNKGVIEKDFDADMIYFNLPDSVENKNELPMHIILHTKFVDKVIIGGKDA
;
A
#
# COMPACT_ATOMS: atom_id res chain seq x y z
N ALA A 1 0.50 11.70 -10.44
CA ALA A 1 -0.18 10.78 -9.52
C ALA A 1 -0.81 11.56 -8.37
N VAL A 2 -1.91 11.05 -7.84
CA VAL A 2 -2.57 11.58 -6.66
C VAL A 2 -2.69 10.46 -5.64
N SER A 3 -2.27 10.73 -4.41
CA SER A 3 -2.40 9.79 -3.30
C SER A 3 -3.04 10.46 -2.10
N THR A 4 -3.92 9.75 -1.41
CA THR A 4 -4.60 10.25 -0.21
C THR A 4 -4.89 9.10 0.75
N HIS A 5 -4.92 9.40 2.06
CA HIS A 5 -5.39 8.45 3.08
C HIS A 5 -6.91 8.31 2.99
N PHE A 6 -7.40 7.12 3.29
CA PHE A 6 -8.83 6.83 3.25
C PHE A 6 -9.18 5.66 4.16
N LEU A 7 -10.05 5.89 5.14
CA LEU A 7 -10.62 4.92 6.05
C LEU A 7 -9.56 3.97 6.67
N GLU A 8 -8.59 4.60 7.33
CA GLU A 8 -7.49 3.91 8.00
C GLU A 8 -7.94 3.25 9.30
N SER A 9 -8.87 3.90 10.03
CA SER A 9 -9.29 3.45 11.36
C SER A 9 -10.81 3.40 11.52
N LYS A 10 -11.23 2.65 12.54
CA LYS A 10 -12.64 2.59 12.91
C LYS A 10 -13.17 3.95 13.39
N GLU A 11 -12.35 4.75 14.03
CA GLU A 11 -12.69 6.10 14.46
C GLU A 11 -12.99 7.00 13.26
N GLU A 12 -12.17 6.91 12.21
CA GLU A 12 -12.42 7.62 10.95
C GLU A 12 -13.69 7.11 10.28
N PHE A 13 -13.91 5.80 10.22
CA PHE A 13 -15.15 5.22 9.71
C PHE A 13 -16.37 5.73 10.46
N ASP A 14 -16.37 5.69 11.80
CA ASP A 14 -17.50 6.13 12.61
C ASP A 14 -17.76 7.63 12.46
N TRP A 15 -16.69 8.45 12.34
CA TRP A 15 -16.81 9.87 12.05
C TRP A 15 -17.40 10.14 10.66
N LEU A 16 -16.79 9.58 9.61
CA LEU A 16 -17.18 9.89 8.23
C LEU A 16 -18.53 9.31 7.83
N HIS A 17 -18.88 8.12 8.32
CA HIS A 17 -20.17 7.49 8.00
C HIS A 17 -21.30 7.93 8.91
N LYS A 18 -21.05 8.10 10.22
CA LYS A 18 -22.08 8.19 11.25
C LYS A 18 -22.08 9.51 12.03
N ASP A 19 -21.09 10.39 11.82
CA ASP A 19 -20.87 11.57 12.65
C ASP A 19 -20.80 11.22 14.16
N GLN A 20 -19.99 10.21 14.51
CA GLN A 20 -19.90 9.64 15.87
C GLN A 20 -18.43 9.30 16.23
N GLY A 21 -18.22 8.93 17.50
CA GLY A 21 -16.93 8.44 17.98
C GLY A 21 -15.98 9.54 18.47
N SER A 22 -14.76 9.13 18.78
CA SER A 22 -13.74 10.03 19.37
C SER A 22 -13.33 11.17 18.46
N LEU A 23 -13.39 10.99 17.13
CA LEU A 23 -13.13 12.08 16.19
C LEU A 23 -14.22 13.14 16.20
N LEU A 24 -15.49 12.79 16.43
CA LEU A 24 -16.53 13.82 16.65
C LEU A 24 -16.17 14.71 17.85
N GLU A 25 -15.78 14.10 18.99
CA GLU A 25 -15.40 14.88 20.17
C GLU A 25 -14.21 15.80 19.89
N PHE A 26 -13.21 15.28 19.18
CA PHE A 26 -12.06 16.07 18.77
C PHE A 26 -12.45 17.25 17.88
N PHE A 27 -13.16 17.01 16.79
CA PHE A 27 -13.54 18.07 15.84
C PHE A 27 -14.53 19.08 16.45
N LYS A 28 -15.45 18.61 17.28
CA LYS A 28 -16.37 19.49 18.02
C LYS A 28 -15.63 20.42 18.97
N ASN A 29 -14.69 19.89 19.74
CA ASN A 29 -13.97 20.68 20.76
C ASN A 29 -12.94 21.64 20.15
N PHE A 30 -12.27 21.25 19.05
CA PHE A 30 -11.22 22.06 18.44
C PHE A 30 -11.70 22.95 17.31
N LEU A 31 -12.68 22.50 16.52
CA LEU A 31 -13.11 23.18 15.29
C LEU A 31 -14.59 23.60 15.33
N ASN A 32 -15.31 23.31 16.42
CA ASN A 32 -16.76 23.50 16.53
C ASN A 32 -17.53 22.83 15.38
N GLN A 33 -17.07 21.66 14.97
CA GLN A 33 -17.59 20.89 13.84
C GLN A 33 -18.28 19.63 14.36
N GLU A 34 -19.59 19.53 14.17
CA GLU A 34 -20.41 18.40 14.66
C GLU A 34 -20.73 17.35 13.59
N LYS A 35 -20.31 17.59 12.35
CA LYS A 35 -20.52 16.65 11.22
C LYS A 35 -19.29 16.60 10.34
N ALA A 36 -19.05 15.46 9.74
CA ALA A 36 -18.03 15.32 8.73
C ALA A 36 -18.30 16.24 7.53
N VAL A 37 -17.27 16.89 7.03
CA VAL A 37 -17.36 17.81 5.87
C VAL A 37 -17.78 17.06 4.61
N SER A 38 -17.38 15.79 4.49
CA SER A 38 -17.70 14.94 3.35
C SER A 38 -17.99 13.53 3.84
N LYS A 39 -18.94 12.85 3.24
CA LYS A 39 -19.14 11.43 3.43
C LYS A 39 -18.16 10.66 2.52
N PRO A 40 -17.79 9.39 2.84
CA PRO A 40 -16.81 8.63 2.06
C PRO A 40 -17.10 8.59 0.56
N MET A 41 -18.33 8.32 0.17
CA MET A 41 -18.71 8.28 -1.25
C MET A 41 -18.61 9.64 -1.95
N ASP A 42 -18.98 10.73 -1.27
CA ASP A 42 -18.86 12.09 -1.81
C ASP A 42 -17.40 12.50 -1.96
N PHE A 43 -16.55 12.06 -1.02
CA PHE A 43 -15.10 12.24 -1.10
C PHE A 43 -14.54 11.49 -2.32
N LEU A 44 -14.85 10.21 -2.48
CA LEU A 44 -14.38 9.42 -3.61
C LEU A 44 -14.86 9.97 -4.97
N ASN A 45 -16.05 10.56 -5.03
CA ASN A 45 -16.59 11.16 -6.25
C ASN A 45 -15.77 12.36 -6.76
N GLN A 46 -15.01 13.04 -5.88
CA GLN A 46 -14.15 14.17 -6.26
C GLN A 46 -12.98 13.72 -7.15
N PHE A 47 -12.62 12.44 -7.13
CA PHE A 47 -11.51 11.91 -7.92
C PHE A 47 -11.94 11.38 -9.30
N THR A 48 -13.21 11.54 -9.67
CA THR A 48 -13.71 11.17 -11.00
C THR A 48 -12.93 11.94 -12.07
N ASN A 49 -12.49 11.24 -13.12
CA ASN A 49 -11.66 11.76 -14.23
C ASN A 49 -10.18 12.04 -13.90
N LEU A 50 -9.70 11.76 -12.71
CA LEU A 50 -8.28 11.77 -12.42
C LEU A 50 -7.64 10.43 -12.81
N LYS A 51 -6.33 10.45 -13.05
CA LYS A 51 -5.52 9.27 -13.37
C LYS A 51 -4.43 9.07 -12.33
N ASN A 52 -3.89 7.84 -12.29
CA ASN A 52 -2.81 7.46 -11.37
C ASN A 52 -3.18 7.79 -9.92
N LEU A 53 -4.31 7.22 -9.50
CA LEU A 53 -4.86 7.40 -8.16
C LEU A 53 -4.40 6.26 -7.25
N SER A 54 -4.09 6.59 -6.00
CA SER A 54 -3.95 5.61 -4.94
C SER A 54 -4.61 6.09 -3.65
N PHE A 55 -5.35 5.18 -3.00
CA PHE A 55 -5.93 5.40 -1.68
C PHE A 55 -5.14 4.58 -0.67
N THR A 56 -4.61 5.25 0.36
CA THR A 56 -3.76 4.59 1.36
C THR A 56 -4.62 4.04 2.49
N HIS A 57 -4.25 2.88 3.00
CA HIS A 57 -4.89 2.08 4.04
C HIS A 57 -6.17 1.37 3.60
N CYS A 58 -7.29 2.05 3.49
CA CYS A 58 -8.61 1.49 3.14
C CYS A 58 -9.04 0.30 4.02
N VAL A 59 -8.54 0.22 5.25
CA VAL A 59 -8.74 -0.93 6.14
C VAL A 59 -10.21 -1.09 6.51
N GLU A 60 -10.88 0.04 6.76
CA GLU A 60 -12.28 0.11 7.15
C GLU A 60 -13.21 0.45 5.97
N ALA A 61 -12.70 0.44 4.73
CA ALA A 61 -13.51 0.70 3.55
C ALA A 61 -14.64 -0.31 3.41
N SER A 62 -15.87 0.16 3.16
CA SER A 62 -17.01 -0.69 2.86
C SER A 62 -16.90 -1.35 1.48
N ASP A 63 -17.74 -2.32 1.17
CA ASP A 63 -17.75 -2.93 -0.16
C ASP A 63 -18.14 -1.89 -1.24
N ASP A 64 -19.03 -0.96 -0.94
CA ASP A 64 -19.42 0.13 -1.85
C ASP A 64 -18.24 1.08 -2.09
N ASP A 65 -17.46 1.40 -1.05
CA ASP A 65 -16.24 2.21 -1.19
C ASP A 65 -15.23 1.51 -2.10
N LEU A 66 -15.00 0.22 -1.89
CA LEU A 66 -14.08 -0.58 -2.71
C LEU A 66 -14.54 -0.67 -4.16
N GLU A 67 -15.82 -0.89 -4.43
CA GLU A 67 -16.36 -0.87 -5.79
C GLU A 67 -16.20 0.52 -6.46
N LYS A 68 -16.36 1.60 -5.69
CA LYS A 68 -16.09 2.94 -6.19
C LYS A 68 -14.61 3.14 -6.51
N ILE A 69 -13.69 2.75 -5.62
CA ILE A 69 -12.23 2.79 -5.83
C ILE A 69 -11.87 2.01 -7.10
N LYS A 70 -12.44 0.81 -7.28
CA LYS A 70 -12.28 0.01 -8.50
C LYS A 70 -12.75 0.75 -9.73
N SER A 71 -13.93 1.35 -9.69
CA SER A 71 -14.51 2.09 -10.82
C SER A 71 -13.68 3.32 -11.23
N LEU A 72 -12.93 3.90 -10.30
CA LEU A 72 -11.97 4.99 -10.54
C LEU A 72 -10.67 4.50 -11.19
N GLY A 73 -10.45 3.18 -11.31
CA GLY A 73 -9.20 2.61 -11.77
C GLY A 73 -8.02 2.88 -10.82
N ALA A 74 -8.33 3.11 -9.55
CA ALA A 74 -7.34 3.41 -8.53
C ALA A 74 -6.68 2.16 -7.97
N SER A 75 -5.53 2.33 -7.31
CA SER A 75 -4.86 1.32 -6.50
C SER A 75 -5.04 1.59 -5.01
N ILE A 76 -4.82 0.57 -4.19
CA ILE A 76 -4.76 0.73 -2.74
C ILE A 76 -3.31 0.56 -2.27
N ASN A 77 -2.84 1.51 -1.47
CA ASN A 77 -1.50 1.48 -0.89
C ASN A 77 -1.58 0.83 0.50
N HIS A 78 -1.01 -0.37 0.61
CA HIS A 78 -1.04 -1.18 1.84
C HIS A 78 0.18 -0.89 2.71
N CYS A 79 -0.05 -0.30 3.88
CA CYS A 79 0.96 0.04 4.88
C CYS A 79 0.76 -0.87 6.10
N VAL A 80 1.21 -2.12 6.02
CA VAL A 80 0.86 -3.16 7.00
C VAL A 80 1.39 -2.83 8.39
N THR A 81 2.61 -2.32 8.49
CA THR A 81 3.25 -1.97 9.76
C THR A 81 2.53 -0.83 10.45
N SER A 82 2.23 0.25 9.72
CA SER A 82 1.44 1.39 10.22
C SER A 82 0.07 0.94 10.72
N ASN A 83 -0.68 0.21 9.91
CA ASN A 83 -2.00 -0.32 10.29
C ASN A 83 -1.94 -1.17 11.57
N ARG A 84 -0.88 -1.97 11.71
CA ARG A 84 -0.67 -2.80 12.90
C ARG A 84 -0.35 -1.97 14.14
N LEU A 85 0.55 -0.98 14.02
CA LEU A 85 1.02 -0.20 15.16
C LEU A 85 -0.02 0.81 15.65
N LEU A 86 -0.75 1.45 14.75
CA LEU A 86 -1.74 2.47 15.11
C LEU A 86 -3.07 1.85 15.53
N ASN A 87 -3.58 0.88 14.78
CA ASN A 87 -4.96 0.43 14.92
C ASN A 87 -5.11 -1.07 15.22
N ASN A 88 -3.98 -1.79 15.36
CA ASN A 88 -3.97 -3.25 15.58
C ASN A 88 -4.78 -4.01 14.51
N THR A 89 -4.71 -3.59 13.28
CA THR A 89 -5.50 -4.10 12.15
C THR A 89 -4.64 -4.37 10.93
N LYS A 90 -5.24 -4.94 9.90
CA LYS A 90 -4.64 -5.11 8.57
C LYS A 90 -5.71 -5.00 7.49
N LEU A 91 -5.31 -4.57 6.31
CA LEU A 91 -6.17 -4.61 5.13
C LEU A 91 -6.49 -6.07 4.76
N ASP A 92 -7.76 -6.39 4.57
CA ASP A 92 -8.16 -7.70 4.04
C ASP A 92 -8.01 -7.73 2.51
N LEU A 93 -6.90 -8.30 2.06
CA LEU A 93 -6.58 -8.41 0.63
C LEU A 93 -7.58 -9.26 -0.16
N ASN A 94 -8.36 -10.14 0.50
CA ASN A 94 -9.38 -10.94 -0.19
C ASN A 94 -10.55 -10.08 -0.69
N ARG A 95 -10.80 -8.95 -0.05
CA ARG A 95 -11.87 -8.01 -0.44
C ARG A 95 -11.49 -7.17 -1.67
N LEU A 96 -10.21 -7.06 -1.99
CA LEU A 96 -9.74 -6.18 -3.07
C LEU A 96 -10.12 -6.68 -4.46
N LYS A 97 -10.32 -8.00 -4.63
CA LYS A 97 -10.65 -8.64 -5.91
C LYS A 97 -9.69 -8.18 -7.02
N ASP A 98 -10.19 -7.34 -7.95
CA ASP A 98 -9.41 -6.82 -9.08
C ASP A 98 -8.78 -5.44 -8.81
N ILE A 99 -8.88 -4.90 -7.60
CA ILE A 99 -8.22 -3.65 -7.24
C ILE A 99 -6.74 -3.94 -7.05
N PRO A 100 -5.84 -3.34 -7.83
CA PRO A 100 -4.41 -3.51 -7.61
C PRO A 100 -4.00 -2.88 -6.27
N PHE A 101 -3.13 -3.56 -5.53
CA PHE A 101 -2.53 -2.95 -4.36
C PHE A 101 -1.02 -2.74 -4.54
N THR A 102 -0.49 -1.78 -3.82
CA THR A 102 0.93 -1.43 -3.71
C THR A 102 1.37 -1.59 -2.27
N ILE A 103 2.66 -1.56 -2.01
CA ILE A 103 3.23 -1.56 -0.65
C ILE A 103 3.80 -0.19 -0.34
N GLY A 104 3.53 0.31 0.85
CA GLY A 104 4.08 1.56 1.36
C GLY A 104 4.49 1.45 2.83
N THR A 105 5.56 2.11 3.20
CA THR A 105 6.06 2.11 4.58
C THR A 105 5.29 3.04 5.51
N ASP A 106 4.54 4.00 4.94
CA ASP A 106 4.07 5.17 5.68
C ASP A 106 5.25 5.98 6.29
N GLY A 107 4.99 6.86 7.23
CA GLY A 107 6.01 7.67 7.90
C GLY A 107 6.61 7.01 9.15
N LEU A 108 7.77 7.50 9.59
CA LEU A 108 8.42 7.02 10.82
C LEU A 108 7.62 7.29 12.09
N SER A 109 6.55 8.09 12.04
CA SER A 109 5.62 8.27 13.15
C SER A 109 4.76 7.02 13.42
N SER A 110 4.57 6.18 12.41
CA SER A 110 3.74 4.97 12.46
C SER A 110 4.48 3.71 11.98
N ASN A 111 5.80 3.83 11.72
CA ASN A 111 6.64 2.70 11.31
C ASN A 111 8.02 2.82 11.98
N ASN A 112 8.67 1.71 12.21
CA ASN A 112 10.02 1.64 12.76
C ASN A 112 11.12 1.63 11.70
N SER A 113 10.75 1.59 10.42
CA SER A 113 11.67 1.50 9.28
C SER A 113 11.05 2.10 8.02
N LEU A 114 11.88 2.73 7.16
CA LEU A 114 11.50 3.13 5.81
C LEU A 114 12.03 2.14 4.76
N SER A 115 12.52 0.98 5.18
CA SER A 115 12.96 -0.07 4.28
C SER A 115 11.77 -0.80 3.66
N MET A 116 11.68 -0.78 2.33
CA MET A 116 10.67 -1.55 1.61
C MET A 116 10.80 -3.05 1.86
N PHE A 117 12.01 -3.58 2.08
CA PHE A 117 12.20 -5.00 2.41
C PHE A 117 11.67 -5.35 3.80
N ASP A 118 11.75 -4.42 4.77
CA ASP A 118 11.14 -4.63 6.08
C ASP A 118 9.62 -4.67 5.96
N GLU A 119 9.05 -3.76 5.21
CA GLU A 119 7.60 -3.73 4.98
C GLU A 119 7.10 -4.97 4.23
N LEU A 120 7.83 -5.44 3.23
CA LEU A 120 7.53 -6.70 2.54
C LEU A 120 7.57 -7.91 3.47
N ARG A 121 8.56 -7.99 4.38
CA ARG A 121 8.62 -9.04 5.41
C ARG A 121 7.44 -8.98 6.36
N ASN A 122 7.12 -7.78 6.84
CA ASN A 122 5.99 -7.56 7.73
C ASN A 122 4.67 -7.93 7.04
N ALA A 123 4.49 -7.57 5.77
CA ALA A 123 3.32 -7.96 4.99
C ALA A 123 3.23 -9.49 4.80
N LEU A 124 4.36 -10.15 4.50
CA LEU A 124 4.40 -11.60 4.36
C LEU A 124 3.97 -12.30 5.65
N MET A 125 4.45 -11.83 6.80
CA MET A 125 4.12 -12.41 8.11
C MET A 125 2.71 -12.08 8.58
N ALA A 126 2.21 -10.88 8.31
CA ALA A 126 0.86 -10.47 8.71
C ALA A 126 -0.25 -11.23 7.95
N HIS A 127 0.02 -11.65 6.72
CA HIS A 127 -0.93 -12.40 5.89
C HIS A 127 -0.64 -13.91 5.91
N TYR A 128 -0.54 -14.49 7.10
CA TYR A 128 -0.21 -15.91 7.34
C TYR A 128 -1.25 -16.89 6.75
N ASP A 129 -2.43 -16.39 6.37
CA ASP A 129 -3.47 -17.14 5.66
C ASP A 129 -3.15 -17.39 4.17
N LYS A 130 -2.13 -16.73 3.62
CA LYS A 130 -1.70 -16.88 2.23
C LYS A 130 -0.61 -17.93 2.07
N ASN A 131 -0.61 -18.61 0.90
CA ASN A 131 0.55 -19.43 0.54
C ASN A 131 1.79 -18.57 0.40
N VAL A 132 2.86 -18.90 1.14
CA VAL A 132 4.06 -18.07 1.26
C VAL A 132 4.76 -17.82 -0.09
N LEU A 133 4.84 -18.84 -0.95
CA LEU A 133 5.54 -18.74 -2.24
C LEU A 133 4.77 -17.84 -3.22
N ASP A 134 3.47 -18.06 -3.33
CA ASP A 134 2.64 -17.29 -4.25
C ASP A 134 2.47 -15.86 -3.76
N PHE A 135 2.29 -15.67 -2.47
CA PHE A 135 2.15 -14.34 -1.90
C PHE A 135 3.44 -13.53 -2.00
N SER A 136 4.60 -14.15 -1.87
CA SER A 136 5.89 -13.48 -2.10
C SER A 136 6.02 -12.90 -3.51
N LYS A 137 5.55 -13.61 -4.54
CA LYS A 137 5.50 -13.10 -5.92
C LYS A 137 4.57 -11.89 -6.03
N ILE A 138 3.40 -11.97 -5.40
CA ILE A 138 2.42 -10.87 -5.37
C ILE A 138 2.99 -9.64 -4.68
N LEU A 139 3.65 -9.81 -3.54
CA LEU A 139 4.27 -8.72 -2.79
C LEU A 139 5.38 -8.02 -3.57
N LEU A 140 6.28 -8.76 -4.22
CA LEU A 140 7.31 -8.14 -5.07
C LEU A 140 6.68 -7.36 -6.23
N LYS A 141 5.63 -7.90 -6.85
CA LYS A 141 4.89 -7.18 -7.89
C LYS A 141 4.22 -5.92 -7.34
N ALA A 142 3.67 -5.98 -6.14
CA ALA A 142 3.05 -4.83 -5.46
C ALA A 142 4.08 -3.71 -5.19
N ALA A 143 5.30 -4.06 -4.78
CA ALA A 143 6.37 -3.10 -4.52
C ALA A 143 7.08 -2.57 -5.78
N THR A 144 6.89 -3.19 -6.95
CA THR A 144 7.57 -2.81 -8.21
C THR A 144 6.57 -2.37 -9.27
N VAL A 145 6.00 -3.30 -10.00
CA VAL A 145 5.11 -3.04 -11.14
C VAL A 145 3.87 -2.24 -10.74
N ASN A 146 3.19 -2.66 -9.66
CA ASN A 146 1.97 -1.98 -9.23
C ASN A 146 2.29 -0.58 -8.69
N GLY A 147 3.36 -0.44 -7.89
CA GLY A 147 3.82 0.86 -7.39
C GLY A 147 4.13 1.83 -8.52
N SER A 148 4.87 1.36 -9.52
CA SER A 148 5.19 2.16 -10.71
C SER A 148 3.94 2.60 -11.47
N ARG A 149 2.99 1.68 -11.71
CA ARG A 149 1.71 1.99 -12.37
C ARG A 149 0.86 2.97 -11.59
N ALA A 150 0.77 2.80 -10.26
CA ALA A 150 0.05 3.73 -9.39
C ALA A 150 0.58 5.15 -9.47
N LEU A 151 1.91 5.30 -9.65
CA LEU A 151 2.57 6.58 -9.82
C LEU A 151 2.54 7.09 -11.27
N GLY A 152 2.04 6.30 -12.23
CA GLY A 152 2.05 6.66 -13.65
C GLY A 152 3.44 6.68 -14.28
N LEU A 153 4.36 5.86 -13.76
CA LEU A 153 5.74 5.77 -14.21
C LEU A 153 5.95 4.57 -15.15
N ASN A 154 6.85 4.72 -16.10
CA ASN A 154 7.25 3.65 -17.02
C ASN A 154 8.40 2.81 -16.45
N LYS A 155 8.22 2.23 -15.26
CA LYS A 155 9.23 1.53 -14.46
C LYS A 155 8.67 0.24 -13.83
N GLY A 156 9.49 -0.43 -13.04
CA GLY A 156 9.07 -1.56 -12.19
C GLY A 156 9.20 -2.93 -12.84
N VAL A 157 9.68 -2.99 -14.09
CA VAL A 157 10.04 -4.21 -14.80
C VAL A 157 11.38 -4.05 -15.51
N ILE A 158 12.09 -5.15 -15.71
CA ILE A 158 13.30 -5.19 -16.55
C ILE A 158 12.86 -5.69 -17.93
N GLU A 159 12.47 -4.75 -18.79
CA GLU A 159 11.95 -5.03 -20.13
C GLU A 159 12.35 -3.90 -21.09
N LYS A 160 12.38 -4.21 -22.39
CA LYS A 160 12.66 -3.20 -23.42
C LYS A 160 11.64 -2.06 -23.34
N ASP A 161 12.11 -0.83 -23.57
CA ASP A 161 11.32 0.40 -23.58
C ASP A 161 10.82 0.86 -22.20
N PHE A 162 11.27 0.23 -21.10
CA PHE A 162 11.08 0.71 -19.74
C PHE A 162 12.30 1.48 -19.22
N ASP A 163 12.06 2.41 -18.32
CA ASP A 163 13.15 3.15 -17.66
C ASP A 163 14.01 2.20 -16.85
N ALA A 164 15.32 2.32 -16.97
CA ALA A 164 16.28 1.45 -16.32
C ALA A 164 16.54 1.88 -14.86
N ASP A 165 15.53 1.74 -14.01
CA ASP A 165 15.64 1.88 -12.56
C ASP A 165 15.69 0.49 -11.93
N MET A 166 16.83 0.16 -11.34
CA MET A 166 17.11 -1.19 -10.83
C MET A 166 17.87 -1.13 -9.52
N ILE A 167 17.64 -2.13 -8.69
CA ILE A 167 18.48 -2.41 -7.53
C ILE A 167 19.19 -3.74 -7.74
N TYR A 168 20.41 -3.81 -7.27
CA TYR A 168 21.23 -5.01 -7.29
C TYR A 168 21.63 -5.39 -5.86
N PHE A 169 21.50 -6.66 -5.51
CA PHE A 169 21.86 -7.19 -4.20
C PHE A 169 22.24 -8.67 -4.31
N ASN A 170 23.05 -9.14 -3.36
CA ASN A 170 23.41 -10.53 -3.24
C ASN A 170 22.52 -11.22 -2.21
N LEU A 171 22.07 -12.42 -2.51
CA LEU A 171 21.47 -13.31 -1.53
C LEU A 171 22.57 -14.08 -0.79
N PRO A 172 22.35 -14.39 0.51
CA PRO A 172 23.36 -15.10 1.32
C PRO A 172 23.69 -16.49 0.78
N ASP A 173 22.68 -17.14 0.17
CA ASP A 173 22.79 -18.49 -0.37
C ASP A 173 22.26 -18.57 -1.79
N SER A 174 22.74 -19.57 -2.57
CA SER A 174 22.18 -19.86 -3.88
C SER A 174 20.78 -20.48 -3.74
N VAL A 175 19.84 -19.99 -4.58
CA VAL A 175 18.48 -20.51 -4.63
C VAL A 175 18.34 -21.40 -5.87
N GLU A 176 18.27 -22.71 -5.66
CA GLU A 176 18.14 -23.68 -6.75
C GLU A 176 16.75 -23.63 -7.39
N ASN A 177 15.72 -23.60 -6.57
CA ASN A 177 14.34 -23.53 -7.03
C ASN A 177 13.91 -22.07 -7.29
N LYS A 178 13.83 -21.68 -8.55
CA LYS A 178 13.45 -20.33 -8.95
C LYS A 178 12.06 -19.89 -8.45
N ASN A 179 11.16 -20.83 -8.14
CA ASN A 179 9.85 -20.51 -7.57
C ASN A 179 9.94 -19.98 -6.13
N GLU A 180 11.00 -20.28 -5.42
CA GLU A 180 11.27 -19.83 -4.06
C GLU A 180 12.02 -18.49 -4.02
N LEU A 181 12.61 -18.09 -5.14
CA LEU A 181 13.41 -16.86 -5.24
C LEU A 181 12.69 -15.61 -4.70
N PRO A 182 11.43 -15.33 -5.02
CA PRO A 182 10.71 -14.19 -4.45
C PRO A 182 10.66 -14.20 -2.91
N MET A 183 10.43 -15.35 -2.32
CA MET A 183 10.42 -15.51 -0.86
C MET A 183 11.82 -15.24 -0.28
N HIS A 184 12.87 -15.83 -0.86
CA HIS A 184 14.25 -15.60 -0.43
C HIS A 184 14.65 -14.12 -0.54
N ILE A 185 14.26 -13.44 -1.61
CA ILE A 185 14.46 -11.99 -1.77
C ILE A 185 13.84 -11.23 -0.61
N ILE A 186 12.58 -11.48 -0.29
CA ILE A 186 11.87 -10.77 0.79
C ILE A 186 12.53 -11.07 2.16
N LEU A 187 12.82 -12.34 2.44
CA LEU A 187 13.28 -12.75 3.77
C LEU A 187 14.73 -12.35 4.04
N HIS A 188 15.61 -12.40 3.04
CA HIS A 188 17.05 -12.33 3.26
C HIS A 188 17.71 -11.03 2.81
N THR A 189 17.08 -10.23 1.93
CA THR A 189 17.65 -8.95 1.51
C THR A 189 17.54 -7.93 2.64
N LYS A 190 18.68 -7.49 3.16
CA LYS A 190 18.78 -6.44 4.18
C LYS A 190 19.32 -5.13 3.63
N PHE A 191 20.21 -5.23 2.66
CA PHE A 191 20.91 -4.09 2.04
C PHE A 191 20.89 -4.25 0.53
N VAL A 192 20.99 -3.14 -0.15
CA VAL A 192 21.15 -3.05 -1.61
C VAL A 192 22.61 -2.72 -1.88
N ASP A 193 23.25 -3.54 -2.71
CA ASP A 193 24.67 -3.35 -3.05
C ASP A 193 24.86 -2.24 -4.08
N LYS A 194 23.88 -2.07 -4.96
CA LYS A 194 23.93 -1.09 -6.05
C LYS A 194 22.54 -0.60 -6.43
N VAL A 195 22.44 0.68 -6.71
CA VAL A 195 21.23 1.34 -7.24
C VAL A 195 21.55 1.93 -8.62
N ILE A 196 20.67 1.70 -9.57
CA ILE A 196 20.74 2.27 -10.92
C ILE A 196 19.46 3.08 -11.13
N ILE A 197 19.61 4.34 -11.53
CA ILE A 197 18.51 5.25 -11.85
C ILE A 197 18.69 5.80 -13.25
N GLY A 198 17.71 5.57 -14.12
CA GLY A 198 17.80 5.98 -15.52
C GLY A 198 19.01 5.39 -16.25
N GLY A 199 19.43 4.16 -15.90
CA GLY A 199 20.58 3.47 -16.48
C GLY A 199 21.95 3.93 -15.96
N LYS A 200 22.01 4.76 -14.93
CA LYS A 200 23.26 5.26 -14.32
C LYS A 200 23.35 4.83 -12.85
N ASP A 201 24.58 4.63 -12.39
CA ASP A 201 24.87 4.39 -10.98
C ASP A 201 24.44 5.62 -10.16
N ALA A 202 23.67 5.38 -9.04
CA ALA A 202 23.16 6.40 -8.15
C ALA A 202 23.94 6.41 -6.82
#